data_06cec918317b712ed5ceb04dac62caa9
#
_entry.id   06cec918317b712ed5ceb04dac62caa9
#
_cell.length_a   1.000
_cell.length_b   1.000
_cell.length_c   1.000
_cell.angle_alpha   90.00
_cell.angle_beta   90.00
_cell.angle_gamma   90.00
#
_symmetry.space_group_name_H-M   'P 1'
#
loop_
_entity.id
_entity.type
_entity.pdbx_description
1 polymer ?
#
loop_
_entity_poly.entity_id
_entity_poly.type
_entity_poly.pdbx_seq_one_letter_code
_entity_poly.pdbx_strand_id
1 'polypeptide(L)'
;MKRKSVVLITIVLGIALFLTGCGSKSTSSEDPLADGVLTAGTNDMYLPLEFRDENNELVGFDIDLGKALAEQLGVKIQWVPTAWDGIFNGLNAKQYDIVLSGTSITEERLTGFNMTDPYLANGIVIVSRKDATPAKTPKDLAGKTVGVQIETTADYAAEALKTQENVEYTVNKYDAMLDAFAALEGKQIDNIMTDISVAQFYTTLKPDVYAVSSDVLSNEPIGITVRKADTAFNEQLNTALDALRENGKLTELSMKWFGQDVTQNIDTNLKVIE
;
A
#
# COMPACT_ATOMS: atom_id res chain seq x y z
N MET A 1 51.32 66.99 -51.50
CA MET A 1 51.63 65.68 -50.96
C MET A 1 51.25 65.70 -49.48
N LYS A 2 50.14 65.02 -49.10
CA LYS A 2 49.54 65.19 -47.80
C LYS A 2 49.84 63.91 -46.95
N ARG A 3 50.53 64.10 -45.81
CA ARG A 3 50.77 63.10 -44.83
C ARG A 3 49.48 62.86 -44.02
N LYS A 4 48.99 61.63 -43.95
CA LYS A 4 47.90 61.26 -43.07
C LYS A 4 48.49 60.62 -41.79
N SER A 5 48.25 61.29 -40.67
CA SER A 5 48.56 60.73 -39.33
C SER A 5 47.57 59.68 -38.96
N VAL A 6 48.06 58.52 -38.54
CA VAL A 6 47.25 57.42 -37.98
C VAL A 6 47.31 57.58 -36.47
N VAL A 7 46.14 57.79 -35.87
CA VAL A 7 45.95 57.79 -34.40
C VAL A 7 45.68 56.36 -33.95
N LEU A 8 46.55 55.84 -33.13
CA LEU A 8 46.39 54.49 -32.49
C LEU A 8 45.56 54.66 -31.22
N ILE A 9 44.34 54.17 -31.26
CA ILE A 9 43.47 54.08 -30.06
C ILE A 9 43.69 52.73 -29.40
N THR A 10 44.31 52.72 -28.21
CA THR A 10 44.53 51.56 -27.38
C THR A 10 43.26 51.32 -26.56
N ILE A 11 42.48 50.27 -26.90
CA ILE A 11 41.35 49.86 -26.13
C ILE A 11 41.86 48.87 -25.05
N VAL A 12 41.81 49.31 -23.81
CA VAL A 12 42.04 48.44 -22.63
C VAL A 12 40.77 47.65 -22.36
N LEU A 13 40.78 46.36 -22.68
CA LEU A 13 39.67 45.44 -22.43
C LEU A 13 39.79 44.91 -21.01
N GLY A 14 38.98 45.47 -20.10
CA GLY A 14 38.86 44.98 -18.73
C GLY A 14 38.11 43.61 -18.71
N ILE A 15 38.82 42.54 -18.40
CA ILE A 15 38.23 41.22 -18.18
C ILE A 15 37.59 41.22 -16.80
N ALA A 16 36.25 41.37 -16.74
CA ALA A 16 35.47 41.10 -15.55
C ALA A 16 35.30 39.57 -15.44
N LEU A 17 36.02 38.93 -14.49
CA LEU A 17 35.81 37.55 -14.06
C LEU A 17 34.47 37.45 -13.33
N PHE A 18 33.42 37.02 -14.03
CA PHE A 18 32.23 36.54 -13.40
C PHE A 18 32.54 35.15 -12.78
N LEU A 19 32.77 35.12 -11.49
CA LEU A 19 32.70 33.92 -10.67
C LEU A 19 31.22 33.47 -10.65
N THR A 20 30.81 32.69 -11.64
CA THR A 20 29.58 31.91 -11.53
C THR A 20 29.82 30.82 -10.50
N GLY A 21 29.42 31.09 -9.26
CA GLY A 21 29.27 30.05 -8.25
C GLY A 21 28.30 29.01 -8.77
N CYS A 22 28.80 27.81 -9.09
CA CYS A 22 27.99 26.61 -9.17
C CYS A 22 27.44 26.34 -7.78
N GLY A 23 26.31 26.93 -7.42
CA GLY A 23 25.47 26.44 -6.37
C GLY A 23 25.02 25.05 -6.81
N SER A 24 25.50 24.02 -6.14
CA SER A 24 24.90 22.69 -6.19
C SER A 24 23.42 22.91 -5.88
N LYS A 25 22.56 22.80 -6.89
CA LYS A 25 21.15 22.55 -6.65
C LYS A 25 21.09 21.22 -5.91
N SER A 26 20.95 21.28 -4.59
CA SER A 26 20.33 20.17 -3.88
C SER A 26 18.99 19.97 -4.61
N THR A 27 18.79 18.83 -5.21
CA THR A 27 17.48 18.36 -5.63
C THR A 27 16.67 18.19 -4.37
N SER A 28 16.09 19.29 -3.87
CA SER A 28 14.96 19.18 -2.95
C SER A 28 13.89 18.46 -3.77
N SER A 29 13.47 17.28 -3.34
CA SER A 29 12.22 16.69 -3.81
C SER A 29 11.17 17.81 -3.71
N GLU A 30 10.43 18.06 -4.78
CA GLU A 30 9.29 18.98 -4.72
C GLU A 30 8.41 18.46 -3.59
N ASP A 31 7.96 19.36 -2.72
CA ASP A 31 7.02 19.00 -1.67
C ASP A 31 5.74 18.44 -2.31
N PRO A 32 5.38 17.16 -2.08
CA PRO A 32 4.20 16.57 -2.68
C PRO A 32 2.89 17.29 -2.33
N LEU A 33 2.87 18.06 -1.24
CA LEU A 33 1.69 18.79 -0.77
C LEU A 33 1.68 20.27 -1.20
N ALA A 34 2.61 20.72 -2.04
CA ALA A 34 2.76 22.14 -2.41
C ALA A 34 1.52 22.74 -3.09
N ASP A 35 0.72 21.93 -3.77
CA ASP A 35 -0.55 22.34 -4.41
C ASP A 35 -1.77 22.26 -3.48
N GLY A 36 -1.59 21.81 -2.24
CA GLY A 36 -2.64 21.62 -1.25
C GLY A 36 -3.51 20.38 -1.48
N VAL A 37 -3.01 19.41 -2.25
CA VAL A 37 -3.73 18.15 -2.53
C VAL A 37 -2.80 16.97 -2.26
N LEU A 38 -3.29 16.01 -1.49
CA LEU A 38 -2.68 14.69 -1.32
C LEU A 38 -3.34 13.75 -2.33
N THR A 39 -2.58 13.23 -3.29
CA THR A 39 -3.09 12.23 -4.23
C THR A 39 -2.74 10.81 -3.77
N ALA A 40 -3.74 9.92 -3.74
CA ALA A 40 -3.59 8.56 -3.22
C ALA A 40 -4.02 7.52 -4.26
N GLY A 41 -3.11 6.63 -4.64
CA GLY A 41 -3.41 5.42 -5.39
C GLY A 41 -4.09 4.39 -4.48
N THR A 42 -5.18 3.79 -4.95
CA THR A 42 -5.98 2.84 -4.18
C THR A 42 -6.62 1.80 -5.10
N ASN A 43 -6.66 0.54 -4.67
CA ASN A 43 -7.40 -0.52 -5.36
C ASN A 43 -8.83 -0.57 -4.81
N ASP A 44 -9.79 -0.02 -5.57
CA ASP A 44 -11.17 0.18 -5.12
C ASP A 44 -12.03 -1.11 -5.10
N MET A 45 -11.39 -2.28 -4.92
CA MET A 45 -12.03 -3.60 -4.85
C MET A 45 -11.50 -4.49 -3.71
N TYR A 46 -10.93 -3.88 -2.65
CA TYR A 46 -10.30 -4.60 -1.53
C TYR A 46 -11.01 -4.36 -0.19
N LEU A 47 -12.16 -5.00 -0.03
CA LEU A 47 -13.05 -4.86 1.15
C LEU A 47 -12.38 -5.42 2.43
N PRO A 48 -12.49 -4.76 3.59
CA PRO A 48 -13.20 -3.51 3.87
C PRO A 48 -12.30 -2.27 3.83
N LEU A 49 -11.07 -2.39 3.30
CA LEU A 49 -10.07 -1.31 3.33
C LEU A 49 -10.43 -0.20 2.34
N GLU A 50 -10.70 -0.56 1.09
CA GLU A 50 -11.15 0.36 0.04
C GLU A 50 -12.02 -0.36 -0.99
N PHE A 51 -13.21 0.15 -1.22
CA PHE A 51 -14.17 -0.43 -2.16
C PHE A 51 -15.25 0.56 -2.56
N ARG A 52 -16.04 0.20 -3.58
CA ARG A 52 -17.23 0.96 -3.95
C ARG A 52 -18.47 0.36 -3.32
N ASP A 53 -19.24 1.22 -2.67
CA ASP A 53 -20.52 0.85 -2.10
C ASP A 53 -21.63 0.71 -3.19
N GLU A 54 -22.87 0.43 -2.76
CA GLU A 54 -24.02 0.28 -3.65
C GLU A 54 -24.36 1.55 -4.45
N ASN A 55 -23.92 2.73 -3.99
CA ASN A 55 -24.07 4.02 -4.66
C ASN A 55 -22.86 4.36 -5.54
N ASN A 56 -21.91 3.43 -5.70
CA ASN A 56 -20.65 3.63 -6.38
C ASN A 56 -19.73 4.67 -5.72
N GLU A 57 -19.96 4.98 -4.43
CA GLU A 57 -19.09 5.83 -3.63
C GLU A 57 -17.89 5.04 -3.10
N LEU A 58 -16.71 5.67 -3.14
CA LEU A 58 -15.50 5.08 -2.61
C LEU A 58 -15.49 5.18 -1.08
N VAL A 59 -15.49 4.02 -0.43
CA VAL A 59 -15.59 3.87 1.03
C VAL A 59 -14.61 2.81 1.53
N GLY A 60 -14.37 2.77 2.83
CA GLY A 60 -13.49 1.78 3.46
C GLY A 60 -12.67 2.40 4.57
N PHE A 61 -11.94 1.53 5.28
CA PHE A 61 -11.05 1.95 6.36
C PHE A 61 -9.95 2.90 5.85
N ASP A 62 -9.26 2.53 4.77
CA ASP A 62 -8.19 3.33 4.18
C ASP A 62 -8.72 4.65 3.59
N ILE A 63 -9.95 4.63 3.06
CA ILE A 63 -10.59 5.84 2.54
C ILE A 63 -10.89 6.82 3.67
N ASP A 64 -11.39 6.35 4.80
CA ASP A 64 -11.66 7.21 5.95
C ASP A 64 -10.36 7.65 6.65
N LEU A 65 -9.34 6.78 6.70
CA LEU A 65 -8.00 7.13 7.17
C LEU A 65 -7.38 8.22 6.30
N GLY A 66 -7.44 8.09 4.97
CA GLY A 66 -6.91 9.10 4.05
C GLY A 66 -7.58 10.46 4.19
N LYS A 67 -8.90 10.50 4.42
CA LYS A 67 -9.63 11.75 4.73
C LYS A 67 -9.13 12.37 6.04
N ALA A 68 -8.93 11.56 7.10
CA ALA A 68 -8.43 12.03 8.38
C ALA A 68 -6.98 12.54 8.29
N LEU A 69 -6.13 11.85 7.50
CA LEU A 69 -4.75 12.28 7.22
C LEU A 69 -4.73 13.61 6.48
N ALA A 70 -5.53 13.78 5.44
CA ALA A 70 -5.60 15.02 4.67
C ALA A 70 -6.06 16.19 5.56
N GLU A 71 -7.05 15.97 6.44
CA GLU A 71 -7.48 16.95 7.44
C GLU A 71 -6.34 17.32 8.39
N GLN A 72 -5.61 16.33 8.91
CA GLN A 72 -4.47 16.54 9.80
C GLN A 72 -3.33 17.31 9.13
N LEU A 73 -3.10 17.07 7.84
CA LEU A 73 -2.09 17.75 7.02
C LEU A 73 -2.54 19.12 6.50
N GLY A 74 -3.83 19.47 6.65
CA GLY A 74 -4.41 20.73 6.16
C GLY A 74 -4.55 20.80 4.64
N VAL A 75 -4.70 19.66 3.95
CA VAL A 75 -4.83 19.53 2.50
C VAL A 75 -6.12 18.81 2.11
N LYS A 76 -6.42 18.76 0.82
CA LYS A 76 -7.49 17.89 0.28
C LYS A 76 -6.93 16.53 -0.09
N ILE A 77 -7.78 15.50 -0.11
CA ILE A 77 -7.39 14.20 -0.68
C ILE A 77 -8.08 13.99 -2.02
N GLN A 78 -7.33 13.43 -2.97
CA GLN A 78 -7.83 12.96 -4.26
C GLN A 78 -7.44 11.49 -4.44
N TRP A 79 -8.42 10.64 -4.71
CA TRP A 79 -8.22 9.22 -4.95
C TRP A 79 -7.99 8.93 -6.43
N VAL A 80 -7.04 8.03 -6.71
CA VAL A 80 -6.72 7.54 -8.05
C VAL A 80 -6.91 6.03 -8.05
N PRO A 81 -8.11 5.53 -8.42
CA PRO A 81 -8.36 4.09 -8.52
C PRO A 81 -7.38 3.45 -9.49
N THR A 82 -6.71 2.40 -9.03
CA THR A 82 -5.63 1.75 -9.77
C THR A 82 -5.69 0.24 -9.51
N ALA A 83 -5.57 -0.58 -10.55
CA ALA A 83 -5.42 -2.02 -10.38
C ALA A 83 -4.17 -2.35 -9.55
N TRP A 84 -4.27 -3.39 -8.71
CA TRP A 84 -3.22 -3.70 -7.74
C TRP A 84 -1.85 -3.98 -8.40
N ASP A 85 -1.83 -4.75 -9.48
CA ASP A 85 -0.63 -5.11 -10.25
C ASP A 85 0.13 -3.91 -10.85
N GLY A 86 -0.55 -2.76 -11.02
CA GLY A 86 0.03 -1.50 -11.50
C GLY A 86 0.34 -0.47 -10.42
N ILE A 87 -0.07 -0.68 -9.16
CA ILE A 87 -0.15 0.39 -8.16
C ILE A 87 1.23 0.97 -7.79
N PHE A 88 2.25 0.14 -7.65
CA PHE A 88 3.61 0.63 -7.35
C PHE A 88 4.29 1.30 -8.55
N ASN A 89 3.97 0.84 -9.76
CA ASN A 89 4.43 1.47 -11.00
C ASN A 89 3.84 2.88 -11.15
N GLY A 90 2.56 3.07 -10.82
CA GLY A 90 1.89 4.36 -10.79
C GLY A 90 2.54 5.32 -9.79
N LEU A 91 2.89 4.85 -8.58
CA LEU A 91 3.60 5.63 -7.57
C LEU A 91 4.97 6.10 -8.07
N ASN A 92 5.76 5.20 -8.66
CA ASN A 92 7.06 5.53 -9.23
C ASN A 92 6.96 6.49 -10.42
N ALA A 93 5.89 6.39 -11.21
CA ALA A 93 5.59 7.30 -12.32
C ALA A 93 4.99 8.65 -11.87
N LYS A 94 4.86 8.88 -10.56
CA LYS A 94 4.29 10.10 -9.97
C LYS A 94 2.84 10.37 -10.40
N GLN A 95 2.05 9.32 -10.61
CA GLN A 95 0.62 9.46 -10.88
C GLN A 95 -0.16 9.83 -9.61
N TYR A 96 0.41 9.54 -8.46
CA TYR A 96 -0.05 9.91 -7.12
C TYR A 96 1.14 10.00 -6.15
N ASP A 97 0.91 10.55 -4.97
CA ASP A 97 1.94 10.83 -3.97
C ASP A 97 2.16 9.66 -3.03
N ILE A 98 1.08 8.96 -2.70
CA ILE A 98 1.07 7.80 -1.81
C ILE A 98 0.30 6.63 -2.42
N VAL A 99 0.60 5.42 -1.94
CA VAL A 99 -0.33 4.28 -2.02
C VAL A 99 -0.93 4.08 -0.64
N LEU A 100 -2.26 4.20 -0.56
CA LEU A 100 -3.06 3.89 0.62
C LEU A 100 -4.11 2.86 0.19
N SER A 101 -3.76 1.58 0.35
CA SER A 101 -4.46 0.45 -0.26
C SER A 101 -4.02 -0.88 0.38
N GLY A 102 -4.22 -1.03 1.68
CA GLY A 102 -3.95 -2.28 2.38
C GLY A 102 -2.53 -2.84 2.19
N THR A 103 -1.53 -1.98 2.07
CA THR A 103 -0.19 -2.41 1.67
C THR A 103 0.61 -2.98 2.85
N SER A 104 0.84 -4.30 2.86
CA SER A 104 1.70 -4.96 3.84
C SER A 104 3.13 -4.42 3.80
N ILE A 105 3.71 -4.13 4.96
CA ILE A 105 5.13 -3.80 5.10
C ILE A 105 5.93 -5.09 4.95
N THR A 106 6.84 -5.13 3.96
CA THR A 106 7.78 -6.25 3.75
C THR A 106 9.19 -5.72 3.55
N GLU A 107 10.21 -6.55 3.82
CA GLU A 107 11.59 -6.14 3.59
C GLU A 107 11.84 -5.85 2.10
N GLU A 108 11.24 -6.62 1.20
CA GLU A 108 11.33 -6.38 -0.25
C GLU A 108 10.80 -4.98 -0.61
N ARG A 109 9.57 -4.65 -0.17
CA ARG A 109 8.98 -3.32 -0.43
C ARG A 109 9.81 -2.19 0.16
N LEU A 110 10.38 -2.38 1.35
CA LEU A 110 11.26 -1.40 1.99
C LEU A 110 12.57 -1.16 1.23
N THR A 111 13.01 -2.06 0.34
CA THR A 111 14.16 -1.78 -0.53
C THR A 111 13.85 -0.74 -1.61
N GLY A 112 12.65 -0.79 -2.19
CA GLY A 112 12.21 0.05 -3.31
C GLY A 112 11.47 1.32 -2.90
N PHE A 113 10.86 1.32 -1.72
CA PHE A 113 9.98 2.37 -1.23
C PHE A 113 10.33 2.79 0.20
N ASN A 114 9.82 3.94 0.63
CA ASN A 114 9.60 4.21 2.04
C ASN A 114 8.17 3.82 2.40
N MET A 115 7.99 3.34 3.61
CA MET A 115 6.68 3.07 4.17
C MET A 115 6.57 3.75 5.53
N THR A 116 5.36 4.17 5.89
CA THR A 116 5.13 4.73 7.23
C THR A 116 5.25 3.65 8.30
N ASP A 117 5.27 4.09 9.54
CA ASP A 117 4.96 3.22 10.67
C ASP A 117 3.60 2.56 10.44
N PRO A 118 3.41 1.33 10.91
CA PRO A 118 2.19 0.59 10.63
C PRO A 118 0.97 1.24 11.28
N TYR A 119 -0.12 1.29 10.53
CA TYR A 119 -1.41 1.77 11.02
C TYR A 119 -2.41 0.66 11.32
N LEU A 120 -2.17 -0.57 10.84
CA LEU A 120 -3.08 -1.71 10.98
C LEU A 120 -2.29 -3.01 11.19
N ALA A 121 -2.65 -3.80 12.21
CA ALA A 121 -2.13 -5.16 12.37
C ALA A 121 -2.70 -6.07 11.30
N ASN A 122 -1.86 -6.88 10.66
CA ASN A 122 -2.26 -7.78 9.59
C ASN A 122 -1.34 -8.99 9.47
N GLY A 123 -1.82 -10.01 8.75
CA GLY A 123 -1.10 -11.19 8.37
C GLY A 123 -1.99 -12.10 7.53
N ILE A 124 -1.40 -13.11 6.91
CA ILE A 124 -2.09 -14.01 5.98
C ILE A 124 -2.80 -15.12 6.75
N VAL A 125 -4.00 -15.47 6.29
CA VAL A 125 -4.81 -16.60 6.79
C VAL A 125 -5.37 -17.44 5.65
N ILE A 126 -5.81 -18.64 5.96
CA ILE A 126 -6.59 -19.49 5.06
C ILE A 126 -8.07 -19.34 5.38
N VAL A 127 -8.87 -19.16 4.35
CA VAL A 127 -10.34 -19.15 4.41
C VAL A 127 -10.87 -20.41 3.74
N SER A 128 -11.80 -21.09 4.40
CA SER A 128 -12.52 -22.24 3.86
C SER A 128 -14.03 -21.96 3.85
N ARG A 129 -14.76 -22.71 3.01
CA ARG A 129 -16.23 -22.74 3.17
C ARG A 129 -16.61 -23.50 4.43
N LYS A 130 -17.70 -23.11 5.07
CA LYS A 130 -18.24 -23.81 6.26
C LYS A 130 -18.77 -25.21 5.97
N ASP A 131 -19.19 -25.47 4.73
CA ASP A 131 -19.70 -26.78 4.32
C ASP A 131 -18.57 -27.74 3.86
N ALA A 132 -17.32 -27.32 3.93
CA ALA A 132 -16.14 -28.11 3.55
C ALA A 132 -15.27 -28.45 4.76
N THR A 133 -14.37 -29.41 4.60
CA THR A 133 -13.32 -29.68 5.60
C THR A 133 -12.38 -28.47 5.68
N PRO A 134 -12.24 -27.83 6.86
CA PRO A 134 -11.41 -26.66 6.99
C PRO A 134 -9.91 -26.98 6.80
N ALA A 135 -9.20 -26.17 6.03
CA ALA A 135 -7.74 -26.20 5.95
C ALA A 135 -7.17 -25.37 7.10
N LYS A 136 -6.59 -25.99 8.10
CA LYS A 136 -6.03 -25.34 9.28
C LYS A 136 -4.57 -24.98 9.12
N THR A 137 -3.88 -25.71 8.25
CA THR A 137 -2.46 -25.54 7.95
C THR A 137 -2.24 -25.58 6.45
N PRO A 138 -1.11 -25.08 5.94
CA PRO A 138 -0.77 -25.20 4.52
C PRO A 138 -0.78 -26.65 4.00
N LYS A 139 -0.47 -27.65 4.85
CA LYS A 139 -0.50 -29.08 4.48
C LYS A 139 -1.91 -29.60 4.17
N ASP A 140 -2.93 -28.98 4.75
CA ASP A 140 -4.33 -29.35 4.49
C ASP A 140 -4.81 -28.90 3.09
N LEU A 141 -3.98 -28.11 2.39
CA LEU A 141 -4.23 -27.67 1.01
C LEU A 141 -3.83 -28.71 -0.05
N ALA A 142 -3.25 -29.86 0.36
CA ALA A 142 -2.83 -30.91 -0.56
C ALA A 142 -3.93 -31.29 -1.55
N GLY A 143 -3.63 -31.19 -2.87
CA GLY A 143 -4.55 -31.52 -3.96
C GLY A 143 -5.73 -30.56 -4.13
N LYS A 144 -5.76 -29.43 -3.42
CA LYS A 144 -6.83 -28.42 -3.50
C LYS A 144 -6.49 -27.27 -4.45
N THR A 145 -7.48 -26.44 -4.71
CA THR A 145 -7.32 -25.17 -5.44
C THR A 145 -7.48 -24.01 -4.49
N VAL A 146 -6.46 -23.13 -4.42
CA VAL A 146 -6.38 -21.95 -3.57
C VAL A 146 -6.48 -20.69 -4.41
N GLY A 147 -7.41 -19.81 -4.09
CA GLY A 147 -7.53 -18.48 -4.70
C GLY A 147 -6.70 -17.45 -3.94
N VAL A 148 -6.05 -16.56 -4.69
CA VAL A 148 -5.30 -15.42 -4.17
C VAL A 148 -5.53 -14.20 -5.07
N GLN A 149 -5.30 -12.99 -4.57
CA GLN A 149 -5.17 -11.84 -5.47
C GLN A 149 -3.73 -11.80 -6.00
N ILE A 150 -3.60 -11.58 -7.31
CA ILE A 150 -2.31 -11.55 -8.01
C ILE A 150 -1.35 -10.50 -7.40
N GLU A 151 -0.06 -10.83 -7.33
CA GLU A 151 1.02 -9.94 -6.88
C GLU A 151 0.85 -9.39 -5.44
N THR A 152 0.04 -10.06 -4.61
CA THR A 152 -0.03 -9.79 -3.17
C THR A 152 0.95 -10.65 -2.39
N THR A 153 1.20 -10.29 -1.12
CA THR A 153 1.98 -11.16 -0.22
C THR A 153 1.31 -12.53 -0.03
N ALA A 154 -0.02 -12.61 -0.10
CA ALA A 154 -0.74 -13.88 -0.07
C ALA A 154 -0.49 -14.74 -1.32
N ASP A 155 -0.33 -14.13 -2.51
CA ASP A 155 0.06 -14.85 -3.73
C ASP A 155 1.47 -15.44 -3.58
N TYR A 156 2.43 -14.63 -3.15
CA TYR A 156 3.81 -15.10 -2.94
C TYR A 156 3.88 -16.16 -1.84
N ALA A 157 3.18 -15.98 -0.73
CA ALA A 157 3.10 -16.97 0.34
C ALA A 157 2.47 -18.30 -0.14
N ALA A 158 1.42 -18.25 -0.97
CA ALA A 158 0.81 -19.44 -1.51
C ALA A 158 1.77 -20.24 -2.40
N GLU A 159 2.64 -19.59 -3.14
CA GLU A 159 3.67 -20.28 -3.93
C GLU A 159 4.83 -20.78 -3.06
N ALA A 160 5.32 -19.98 -2.12
CA ALA A 160 6.45 -20.35 -1.24
C ALA A 160 6.11 -21.54 -0.34
N LEU A 161 4.92 -21.58 0.22
CA LEU A 161 4.46 -22.64 1.11
C LEU A 161 4.41 -24.02 0.44
N LYS A 162 4.24 -24.11 -0.88
CA LYS A 162 4.36 -25.39 -1.61
C LYS A 162 5.71 -26.04 -1.35
N THR A 163 6.77 -25.24 -1.48
CA THR A 163 8.15 -25.71 -1.28
C THR A 163 8.48 -25.89 0.21
N GLN A 164 8.15 -24.90 1.03
CA GLN A 164 8.51 -24.88 2.45
C GLN A 164 7.84 -26.03 3.23
N GLU A 165 6.59 -26.34 2.89
CA GLU A 165 5.79 -27.39 3.58
C GLU A 165 5.77 -28.71 2.81
N ASN A 166 6.45 -28.78 1.65
CA ASN A 166 6.47 -29.94 0.74
C ASN A 166 5.04 -30.45 0.45
N VAL A 167 4.19 -29.53 -0.05
CA VAL A 167 2.77 -29.77 -0.34
C VAL A 167 2.43 -29.27 -1.74
N GLU A 168 1.66 -30.06 -2.49
CA GLU A 168 1.23 -29.71 -3.83
C GLU A 168 -0.24 -29.29 -3.84
N TYR A 169 -0.52 -28.09 -4.36
CA TYR A 169 -1.85 -27.55 -4.61
C TYR A 169 -1.82 -26.55 -5.79
N THR A 170 -2.98 -26.27 -6.35
CA THR A 170 -3.12 -25.31 -7.45
C THR A 170 -3.39 -23.91 -6.90
N VAL A 171 -2.69 -22.89 -7.39
CA VAL A 171 -2.97 -21.48 -7.06
C VAL A 171 -3.69 -20.85 -8.26
N ASN A 172 -4.89 -20.33 -8.02
CA ASN A 172 -5.65 -19.53 -8.97
C ASN A 172 -5.54 -18.05 -8.57
N LYS A 173 -5.02 -17.23 -9.49
CA LYS A 173 -4.79 -15.81 -9.29
C LYS A 173 -5.95 -15.00 -9.85
N TYR A 174 -6.44 -14.03 -9.09
CA TYR A 174 -7.55 -13.14 -9.42
C TYR A 174 -7.08 -11.70 -9.39
N ASP A 175 -7.62 -10.86 -10.25
CA ASP A 175 -7.32 -9.42 -10.27
C ASP A 175 -7.95 -8.72 -9.05
N ALA A 176 -9.09 -9.21 -8.58
CA ALA A 176 -9.79 -8.70 -7.41
C ALA A 176 -10.11 -9.81 -6.40
N MET A 177 -9.98 -9.49 -5.09
CA MET A 177 -10.30 -10.45 -4.03
C MET A 177 -11.78 -10.83 -4.01
N LEU A 178 -12.66 -9.92 -4.42
CA LEU A 178 -14.09 -10.18 -4.58
C LEU A 178 -14.37 -11.39 -5.50
N ASP A 179 -13.64 -11.51 -6.60
CA ASP A 179 -13.80 -12.61 -7.56
C ASP A 179 -13.33 -13.95 -6.97
N ALA A 180 -12.26 -13.94 -6.17
CA ALA A 180 -11.80 -15.12 -5.45
C ALA A 180 -12.86 -15.62 -4.44
N PHE A 181 -13.49 -14.70 -3.69
CA PHE A 181 -14.58 -15.06 -2.77
C PHE A 181 -15.82 -15.57 -3.51
N ALA A 182 -16.17 -14.99 -4.66
CA ALA A 182 -17.25 -15.50 -5.50
C ALA A 182 -16.93 -16.90 -6.04
N ALA A 183 -15.70 -17.17 -6.45
CA ALA A 183 -15.24 -18.48 -6.89
C ALA A 183 -15.26 -19.51 -5.74
N LEU A 184 -14.91 -19.13 -4.52
CA LEU A 184 -14.99 -19.99 -3.33
C LEU A 184 -16.45 -20.35 -3.01
N GLU A 185 -17.36 -19.37 -3.02
CA GLU A 185 -18.80 -19.58 -2.81
C GLU A 185 -19.38 -20.48 -3.90
N GLY A 186 -19.00 -20.25 -5.16
CA GLY A 186 -19.40 -21.04 -6.32
C GLY A 186 -18.74 -22.42 -6.42
N LYS A 187 -17.92 -22.82 -5.42
CA LYS A 187 -17.21 -24.11 -5.36
C LYS A 187 -16.24 -24.34 -6.55
N GLN A 188 -15.76 -23.27 -7.17
CA GLN A 188 -14.78 -23.33 -8.26
C GLN A 188 -13.35 -23.48 -7.70
N ILE A 189 -13.15 -23.03 -6.47
CA ILE A 189 -11.92 -23.20 -5.68
C ILE A 189 -12.28 -23.74 -4.30
N ASP A 190 -11.30 -24.30 -3.58
CA ASP A 190 -11.51 -24.94 -2.29
C ASP A 190 -11.23 -24.01 -1.11
N ASN A 191 -10.23 -23.15 -1.25
CA ASN A 191 -9.75 -22.24 -0.20
C ASN A 191 -9.33 -20.91 -0.79
N ILE A 192 -9.17 -19.91 0.07
CA ILE A 192 -8.54 -18.63 -0.24
C ILE A 192 -7.38 -18.42 0.75
N MET A 193 -6.29 -17.82 0.29
CA MET A 193 -5.30 -17.17 1.14
C MET A 193 -5.38 -15.67 0.94
N THR A 194 -5.49 -14.92 2.03
CA THR A 194 -5.65 -13.46 2.03
C THR A 194 -5.32 -12.87 3.38
N ASP A 195 -5.30 -11.56 3.47
CA ASP A 195 -5.17 -10.78 4.70
C ASP A 195 -6.28 -11.11 5.69
N ILE A 196 -5.92 -11.19 6.98
CA ILE A 196 -6.89 -11.47 8.05
C ILE A 196 -7.98 -10.40 8.14
N SER A 197 -7.65 -9.14 7.86
CA SER A 197 -8.61 -8.03 7.84
C SER A 197 -9.71 -8.25 6.80
N VAL A 198 -9.34 -8.70 5.60
CA VAL A 198 -10.25 -9.05 4.50
C VAL A 198 -11.05 -10.31 4.84
N ALA A 199 -10.36 -11.35 5.30
CA ALA A 199 -11.00 -12.62 5.67
C ALA A 199 -12.07 -12.44 6.76
N GLN A 200 -11.78 -11.66 7.80
CA GLN A 200 -12.73 -11.38 8.89
C GLN A 200 -13.96 -10.61 8.39
N PHE A 201 -13.77 -9.66 7.48
CA PHE A 201 -14.90 -8.92 6.91
C PHE A 201 -15.83 -9.85 6.13
N TYR A 202 -15.30 -10.68 5.21
CA TYR A 202 -16.14 -11.61 4.43
C TYR A 202 -16.80 -12.67 5.30
N THR A 203 -16.14 -13.17 6.36
CA THR A 203 -16.73 -14.11 7.30
C THR A 203 -17.81 -13.47 8.16
N THR A 204 -17.72 -12.18 8.45
CA THR A 204 -18.79 -11.42 9.13
C THR A 204 -19.96 -11.16 8.20
N LEU A 205 -19.68 -10.84 6.92
CA LEU A 205 -20.71 -10.57 5.92
C LEU A 205 -21.53 -11.81 5.56
N LYS A 206 -20.88 -12.99 5.48
CA LYS A 206 -21.50 -14.27 5.14
C LYS A 206 -21.08 -15.37 6.14
N PRO A 207 -21.52 -15.28 7.40
CA PRO A 207 -21.05 -16.18 8.46
C PRO A 207 -21.44 -17.66 8.28
N ASP A 208 -22.44 -17.94 7.45
CA ASP A 208 -22.88 -19.30 7.13
C ASP A 208 -22.12 -19.91 5.95
N VAL A 209 -21.35 -19.09 5.21
CA VAL A 209 -20.63 -19.51 3.99
C VAL A 209 -19.14 -19.67 4.25
N TYR A 210 -18.52 -18.68 4.88
CA TYR A 210 -17.07 -18.61 5.04
C TYR A 210 -16.62 -18.77 6.50
N ALA A 211 -15.41 -19.28 6.67
CA ALA A 211 -14.71 -19.30 7.94
C ALA A 211 -13.22 -19.05 7.75
N VAL A 212 -12.62 -18.22 8.58
CA VAL A 212 -11.15 -18.24 8.76
C VAL A 212 -10.82 -19.58 9.38
N SER A 213 -10.04 -20.39 8.69
CA SER A 213 -9.82 -21.80 9.06
C SER A 213 -8.44 -22.08 9.65
N SER A 214 -7.45 -21.21 9.42
CA SER A 214 -6.11 -21.31 10.01
C SER A 214 -5.89 -20.27 11.11
N ASP A 215 -4.83 -20.48 11.89
CA ASP A 215 -4.18 -19.39 12.62
C ASP A 215 -3.55 -18.40 11.62
N VAL A 216 -3.12 -17.23 12.10
CA VAL A 216 -2.39 -16.26 11.28
C VAL A 216 -1.01 -16.82 10.95
N LEU A 217 -0.68 -16.93 9.68
CA LEU A 217 0.52 -17.60 9.17
C LEU A 217 1.75 -16.69 9.16
N SER A 218 1.53 -15.37 8.96
CA SER A 218 2.57 -14.35 8.84
C SER A 218 2.32 -13.18 9.79
N ASN A 219 3.27 -12.25 9.89
CA ASN A 219 3.09 -10.95 10.53
C ASN A 219 3.53 -9.86 9.56
N GLU A 220 2.56 -9.20 8.95
CA GLU A 220 2.73 -8.27 7.85
C GLU A 220 1.86 -7.02 8.08
N PRO A 221 2.21 -6.19 9.08
CA PRO A 221 1.43 -4.99 9.38
C PRO A 221 1.36 -4.06 8.17
N ILE A 222 0.29 -3.29 8.07
CA ILE A 222 -0.02 -2.44 6.91
C ILE A 222 0.49 -1.02 7.16
N GLY A 223 1.16 -0.43 6.16
CA GLY A 223 1.66 0.94 6.14
C GLY A 223 1.34 1.68 4.84
N ILE A 224 1.43 3.01 4.88
CA ILE A 224 1.30 3.86 3.69
C ILE A 224 2.62 3.80 2.92
N THR A 225 2.56 3.62 1.61
CA THR A 225 3.76 3.55 0.78
C THR A 225 4.00 4.89 0.07
N VAL A 226 5.23 5.38 0.12
CA VAL A 226 5.71 6.56 -0.61
C VAL A 226 6.96 6.23 -1.42
N ARG A 227 7.28 7.05 -2.42
CA ARG A 227 8.52 6.87 -3.20
C ARG A 227 9.75 6.90 -2.29
N LYS A 228 10.76 6.12 -2.63
CA LYS A 228 12.01 6.01 -1.84
C LYS A 228 12.72 7.36 -1.63
N ALA A 229 12.58 8.28 -2.58
CA ALA A 229 13.18 9.61 -2.49
C ALA A 229 12.44 10.58 -1.54
N ASP A 230 11.19 10.29 -1.18
CA ASP A 230 10.31 11.22 -0.47
C ASP A 230 10.37 11.00 1.05
N THR A 231 11.59 10.91 1.61
CA THR A 231 11.81 10.60 3.04
C THR A 231 11.19 11.64 3.98
N ALA A 232 11.35 12.93 3.68
CA ALA A 232 10.78 14.00 4.51
C ALA A 232 9.24 13.95 4.50
N PHE A 233 8.64 13.58 3.37
CA PHE A 233 7.20 13.41 3.26
C PHE A 233 6.71 12.18 4.05
N ASN A 234 7.47 11.08 4.04
CA ASN A 234 7.19 9.93 4.89
C ASN A 234 7.18 10.28 6.38
N GLU A 235 8.12 11.13 6.82
CA GLU A 235 8.16 11.63 8.21
C GLU A 235 6.95 12.51 8.55
N GLN A 236 6.46 13.33 7.60
CA GLN A 236 5.23 14.11 7.77
C GLN A 236 4.00 13.21 7.92
N LEU A 237 3.90 12.14 7.11
CA LEU A 237 2.81 11.16 7.21
C LEU A 237 2.86 10.42 8.55
N ASN A 238 4.04 10.02 9.04
CA ASN A 238 4.19 9.40 10.35
C ASN A 238 3.73 10.33 11.47
N THR A 239 4.13 11.60 11.42
CA THR A 239 3.68 12.60 12.40
C THR A 239 2.15 12.76 12.39
N ALA A 240 1.53 12.74 11.21
CA ALA A 240 0.08 12.81 11.07
C ALA A 240 -0.61 11.54 11.59
N LEU A 241 -0.05 10.35 11.30
CA LEU A 241 -0.55 9.07 11.83
C LEU A 241 -0.48 9.02 13.36
N ASP A 242 0.63 9.50 13.95
CA ASP A 242 0.79 9.56 15.40
C ASP A 242 -0.25 10.47 16.05
N ALA A 243 -0.51 11.64 15.47
CA ALA A 243 -1.56 12.52 15.94
C ALA A 243 -2.95 11.88 15.89
N LEU A 244 -3.25 11.10 14.82
CA LEU A 244 -4.51 10.35 14.68
C LEU A 244 -4.58 9.18 15.67
N ARG A 245 -3.46 8.58 16.03
CA ARG A 245 -3.38 7.55 17.06
C ARG A 245 -3.62 8.13 18.45
N GLU A 246 -2.94 9.24 18.79
CA GLU A 246 -3.02 9.90 20.08
C GLU A 246 -4.42 10.48 20.37
N ASN A 247 -5.09 11.05 19.35
CA ASN A 247 -6.44 11.59 19.50
C ASN A 247 -7.55 10.52 19.43
N GLY A 248 -7.20 9.25 19.23
CA GLY A 248 -8.12 8.11 19.20
C GLY A 248 -8.84 7.90 17.86
N LYS A 249 -8.50 8.66 16.81
CA LYS A 249 -9.16 8.54 15.50
C LYS A 249 -8.92 7.19 14.84
N LEU A 250 -7.71 6.63 14.93
CA LEU A 250 -7.43 5.29 14.41
C LEU A 250 -8.29 4.23 15.09
N THR A 251 -8.43 4.28 16.42
CA THR A 251 -9.32 3.38 17.16
C THR A 251 -10.78 3.53 16.73
N GLU A 252 -11.27 4.76 16.56
CA GLU A 252 -12.64 5.02 16.07
C GLU A 252 -12.88 4.36 14.71
N LEU A 253 -11.96 4.57 13.75
CA LEU A 253 -12.04 3.98 12.43
C LEU A 253 -11.97 2.46 12.46
N SER A 254 -11.08 1.90 13.28
CA SER A 254 -10.94 0.47 13.48
C SER A 254 -12.23 -0.16 14.01
N MET A 255 -12.82 0.44 15.04
CA MET A 255 -14.09 -0.02 15.59
C MET A 255 -15.23 0.05 14.57
N LYS A 256 -15.25 1.11 13.72
CA LYS A 256 -16.24 1.26 12.67
C LYS A 256 -16.18 0.14 11.63
N TRP A 257 -14.98 -0.21 11.16
CA TRP A 257 -14.81 -1.10 10.01
C TRP A 257 -14.58 -2.57 10.38
N PHE A 258 -13.94 -2.84 11.54
CA PHE A 258 -13.59 -4.18 11.98
C PHE A 258 -14.33 -4.64 13.24
N GLY A 259 -15.03 -3.74 13.94
CA GLY A 259 -15.69 -4.03 15.20
C GLY A 259 -14.74 -4.28 16.39
N GLN A 260 -13.46 -4.09 16.18
CA GLN A 260 -12.39 -4.24 17.16
C GLN A 260 -11.26 -3.26 16.86
N ASP A 261 -10.40 -2.97 17.87
CA ASP A 261 -9.23 -2.13 17.64
C ASP A 261 -8.02 -2.98 17.22
N VAL A 262 -7.64 -2.88 15.96
CA VAL A 262 -6.48 -3.54 15.35
C VAL A 262 -5.38 -2.54 14.97
N THR A 263 -5.46 -1.30 15.52
CA THR A 263 -4.52 -0.22 15.26
C THR A 263 -3.55 0.05 16.41
N GLN A 264 -3.72 -0.67 17.54
CA GLN A 264 -2.90 -0.52 18.75
C GLN A 264 -1.99 -1.73 18.94
N ASN A 265 -0.83 -1.49 19.58
CA ASN A 265 0.13 -2.54 19.94
C ASN A 265 0.50 -3.46 18.76
N ILE A 266 0.67 -2.87 17.58
CA ILE A 266 1.02 -3.60 16.36
C ILE A 266 2.42 -4.20 16.53
N ASP A 267 2.56 -5.51 16.32
CA ASP A 267 3.86 -6.17 16.28
C ASP A 267 4.59 -5.77 14.99
N THR A 268 5.74 -5.14 15.15
CA THR A 268 6.59 -4.69 14.03
C THR A 268 7.68 -5.68 13.65
N ASN A 269 7.74 -6.84 14.32
CA ASN A 269 8.67 -7.90 13.94
C ASN A 269 8.12 -8.62 12.71
N LEU A 270 8.59 -8.24 11.52
CA LEU A 270 8.11 -8.79 10.26
C LEU A 270 8.34 -10.31 10.21
N LYS A 271 7.32 -11.04 9.77
CA LYS A 271 7.39 -12.47 9.47
C LYS A 271 6.63 -12.69 8.16
N VAL A 272 7.29 -12.38 7.06
CA VAL A 272 6.75 -12.55 5.70
C VAL A 272 7.06 -13.98 5.24
N ILE A 273 6.17 -14.56 4.45
CA ILE A 273 6.37 -15.87 3.82
C ILE A 273 6.76 -15.61 2.36
N GLU A 274 8.06 -15.88 2.05
CA GLU A 274 8.67 -15.65 0.74
C GLU A 274 9.37 -16.92 0.21
#